data_4ec4e1b022224a3b8e96271db6d0ff55
#
_entry.id   4ec4e1b022224a3b8e96271db6d0ff55
#
_cell.length_a   1.000
_cell.length_b   1.000
_cell.length_c   1.000
_cell.angle_alpha   90.00
_cell.angle_beta   90.00
_cell.angle_gamma   90.00
#
_symmetry.space_group_name_H-M   'P 1'
#
loop_
_entity.id
_entity.type
_entity.pdbx_description
1 polymer ?
#
loop_
_entity_poly.entity_id
_entity_poly.type
_entity_poly.pdbx_seq_one_letter_code
_entity_poly.pdbx_strand_id
1 'polypeptide(L)' 'MTQSETIQVSGIRCADCVGRLAGALQGHEGLEQATANLMGQVHLEWDDERTDREAIVERLAKAGFRPV' A
#
# COMPACT_ATOMS: atom_id res chain seq x y z
N MET A 1 -0.51 -10.06 15.44
CA MET A 1 -1.81 -9.35 15.40
C MET A 1 -1.90 -8.54 14.12
N THR A 2 -3.11 -8.42 13.58
CA THR A 2 -3.32 -7.64 12.38
C THR A 2 -3.31 -6.15 12.71
N GLN A 3 -2.48 -5.40 11.99
CA GLN A 3 -2.43 -3.94 12.09
C GLN A 3 -3.11 -3.34 10.86
N SER A 4 -3.65 -2.15 11.03
CA SER A 4 -4.22 -1.42 9.92
C SER A 4 -3.78 0.04 9.98
N GLU A 5 -3.60 0.63 8.81
CA GLU A 5 -3.20 2.02 8.72
C GLU A 5 -3.64 2.59 7.38
N THR A 6 -3.99 3.86 7.37
CA THR A 6 -4.25 4.58 6.14
C THR A 6 -3.14 5.60 5.95
N ILE A 7 -2.48 5.54 4.81
CA ILE A 7 -1.41 6.48 4.50
C ILE A 7 -1.77 7.29 3.25
N GLN A 8 -1.26 8.50 3.19
CA GLN A 8 -1.41 9.37 2.04
C GLN A 8 -0.19 9.20 1.15
N VAL A 9 -0.42 8.93 -0.14
CA VAL A 9 0.66 8.78 -1.10
C VAL A 9 0.48 9.74 -2.26
N SER A 10 1.57 10.05 -2.93
CA SER A 10 1.54 10.83 -4.17
C SER A 10 1.69 9.89 -5.35
N GLY A 11 1.26 10.33 -6.53
CA GLY A 11 1.41 9.56 -7.76
C GLY A 11 0.13 8.89 -8.25
N ILE A 12 -0.91 8.86 -7.44
CA ILE A 12 -2.20 8.32 -7.88
C ILE A 12 -2.95 9.42 -8.62
N ARG A 13 -3.20 9.21 -9.91
CA ARG A 13 -3.85 10.21 -10.75
C ARG A 13 -5.08 9.66 -11.48
N CYS A 14 -5.23 8.34 -11.54
CA CYS A 14 -6.32 7.71 -12.26
C CYS A 14 -6.55 6.31 -11.74
N ALA A 15 -7.61 5.66 -12.23
CA ALA A 15 -7.95 4.31 -11.82
C ALA A 15 -6.85 3.29 -12.14
N ASP A 16 -6.12 3.50 -13.22
CA ASP A 16 -5.01 2.62 -13.58
C ASP A 16 -3.90 2.65 -12.52
N CYS A 17 -3.67 3.82 -11.94
CA CYS A 17 -2.69 3.95 -10.86
C CYS A 17 -3.12 3.15 -9.63
N VAL A 18 -4.39 3.18 -9.30
CA VAL A 18 -4.95 2.38 -8.20
C VAL A 18 -4.72 0.89 -8.46
N GLY A 19 -4.97 0.45 -9.67
CA GLY A 19 -4.74 -0.95 -10.07
C GLY A 19 -3.27 -1.34 -9.97
N ARG A 20 -2.36 -0.46 -10.38
CA ARG A 20 -0.92 -0.70 -10.29
C ARG A 20 -0.47 -0.83 -8.84
N LEU A 21 -0.99 0.04 -7.98
CA LEU A 21 -0.65 0.01 -6.56
C LEU A 21 -1.08 -1.31 -5.94
N ALA A 22 -2.32 -1.72 -6.20
CA ALA A 22 -2.82 -2.99 -5.70
C ALA A 22 -1.98 -4.16 -6.22
N GLY A 23 -1.61 -4.13 -7.50
CA GLY A 23 -0.76 -5.17 -8.10
C GLY A 23 0.64 -5.21 -7.49
N ALA A 24 1.20 -4.04 -7.18
CA ALA A 24 2.54 -3.96 -6.59
C ALA A 24 2.58 -4.56 -5.20
N LEU A 25 1.49 -4.46 -4.46
CA LEU A 25 1.39 -5.00 -3.10
C LEU A 25 0.89 -6.43 -3.07
N GLN A 26 0.27 -6.90 -4.14
CA GLN A 26 -0.23 -8.26 -4.21
C GLN A 26 0.94 -9.25 -4.11
N GLY A 27 0.77 -10.24 -3.27
CA GLY A 27 1.84 -11.22 -3.06
C GLY A 27 2.86 -10.82 -2.00
N HIS A 28 2.74 -9.64 -1.42
CA HIS A 28 3.60 -9.25 -0.30
C HIS A 28 3.25 -10.10 0.92
N GLU A 29 4.22 -10.86 1.39
CA GLU A 29 3.99 -11.78 2.50
C GLU A 29 3.63 -11.01 3.77
N GLY A 30 2.55 -11.42 4.43
CA GLY A 30 2.07 -10.77 5.63
C GLY A 30 1.05 -9.66 5.38
N LEU A 31 0.92 -9.19 4.16
CA LEU A 31 -0.07 -8.17 3.81
C LEU A 31 -1.41 -8.87 3.54
N GLU A 32 -2.41 -8.52 4.34
CA GLU A 32 -3.73 -9.14 4.22
C GLU A 32 -4.62 -8.41 3.24
N GLN A 33 -4.56 -7.07 3.25
CA GLN A 33 -5.39 -6.28 2.37
C GLN A 33 -4.74 -4.94 2.07
N ALA A 34 -4.92 -4.46 0.86
CA ALA A 34 -4.50 -3.13 0.46
C ALA A 34 -5.55 -2.53 -0.45
N THR A 35 -6.00 -1.34 -0.11
CA THR A 35 -7.03 -0.62 -0.87
C THR A 35 -6.56 0.80 -1.09
N ALA A 36 -6.77 1.33 -2.27
CA ALA A 36 -6.40 2.70 -2.60
C ALA A 36 -7.57 3.42 -3.26
N ASN A 37 -7.57 4.75 -3.16
CA ASN A 37 -8.57 5.56 -3.85
C ASN A 37 -7.89 6.67 -4.66
N LEU A 38 -8.69 7.40 -5.44
CA LEU A 38 -8.16 8.45 -6.32
C LEU A 38 -7.69 9.69 -5.56
N MET A 39 -7.97 9.77 -4.28
CA MET A 39 -7.50 10.86 -3.44
C MET A 39 -6.10 10.63 -2.90
N GLY A 40 -5.50 9.50 -3.24
CA GLY A 40 -4.16 9.17 -2.80
C GLY A 40 -4.10 8.51 -1.44
N GLN A 41 -5.23 8.09 -0.90
CA GLN A 41 -5.28 7.40 0.39
C GLN A 41 -5.16 5.90 0.17
N VAL A 42 -4.24 5.28 0.90
CA VAL A 42 -4.02 3.84 0.83
C VAL A 42 -4.31 3.24 2.20
N HIS A 43 -5.29 2.36 2.25
CA HIS A 43 -5.62 1.64 3.47
C HIS A 43 -4.95 0.27 3.42
N LEU A 44 -4.17 -0.04 4.44
CA LEU A 44 -3.40 -1.26 4.52
C LEU A 44 -3.80 -2.06 5.75
N GLU A 45 -3.86 -3.38 5.60
CA GLU A 45 -4.03 -4.30 6.71
C GLU A 45 -2.98 -5.39 6.57
N TRP A 46 -2.19 -5.58 7.62
CA TRP A 46 -1.10 -6.55 7.57
C TRP A 46 -0.92 -7.24 8.92
N ASP A 47 -0.25 -8.38 8.87
CA ASP A 47 0.12 -9.12 10.07
C ASP A 47 1.49 -8.62 10.52
N ASP A 48 1.54 -7.98 11.68
CA ASP A 48 2.77 -7.36 12.18
C ASP A 48 3.84 -8.38 12.61
N GLU A 49 3.48 -9.64 12.68
CA GLU A 49 4.45 -10.71 12.94
C GLU A 49 5.17 -11.16 11.67
N ARG A 50 4.62 -10.86 10.50
CA ARG A 50 5.17 -11.28 9.21
C ARG A 50 5.79 -10.15 8.41
N THR A 51 5.25 -8.95 8.58
CA THR A 51 5.75 -7.79 7.86
C THR A 51 5.54 -6.56 8.73
N ASP A 52 6.05 -5.43 8.29
CA ASP A 52 5.86 -4.18 8.99
C ASP A 52 5.50 -3.06 8.01
N ARG A 53 5.14 -1.90 8.57
CA ARG A 53 4.76 -0.74 7.79
C ARG A 53 5.90 -0.30 6.86
N GLU A 54 7.12 -0.33 7.34
CA GLU A 54 8.27 0.12 6.55
C GLU A 54 8.48 -0.72 5.31
N ALA A 55 8.32 -2.04 5.42
CA ALA A 55 8.46 -2.94 4.29
C ALA A 55 7.39 -2.66 3.23
N ILE A 56 6.15 -2.41 3.67
CA ILE A 56 5.05 -2.10 2.78
C ILE A 56 5.28 -0.76 2.09
N VAL A 57 5.68 0.26 2.85
CA VAL A 57 5.96 1.59 2.32
C VAL A 57 7.11 1.53 1.31
N GLU A 58 8.12 0.73 1.56
CA GLU A 58 9.22 0.56 0.63
C GLU A 58 8.73 -0.03 -0.69
N ARG A 59 7.83 -1.00 -0.64
CA ARG A 59 7.26 -1.56 -1.87
C ARG A 59 6.43 -0.52 -2.63
N LEU A 60 5.69 0.30 -1.93
CA LEU A 60 4.95 1.40 -2.55
C LEU A 60 5.90 2.36 -3.25
N ALA A 61 6.99 2.71 -2.59
CA ALA A 61 7.97 3.62 -3.16
C ALA A 61 8.60 3.04 -4.44
N LYS A 62 8.90 1.75 -4.45
CA LYS A 62 9.43 1.08 -5.62
C LYS A 62 8.45 1.05 -6.78
N ALA A 63 7.17 1.06 -6.49
CA ALA A 63 6.13 1.10 -7.51
C ALA A 63 5.87 2.53 -8.03
N GLY A 64 6.52 3.53 -7.44
CA GLY A 64 6.35 4.92 -7.84
C GLY A 64 5.39 5.72 -6.98
N PHE A 65 4.90 5.14 -5.89
CA PHE A 65 3.94 5.80 -4.99
C PHE A 65 4.66 6.15 -3.70
N ARG A 66 4.91 7.43 -3.49
CA ARG A 66 5.65 7.90 -2.32
C ARG A 66 4.72 8.39 -1.24
N PRO A 67 4.94 8.01 0.03
CA PRO A 67 4.17 8.57 1.14
C PRO A 67 4.39 10.08 1.23
N VAL A 68 3.33 10.76 1.53
CA VAL A 68 3.37 12.22 1.70
C VAL A 68 3.51 12.57 3.15
#